data_2dbcb9c3771f3e9a1ec4c40263d401eb
#
_entry.id   2dbcb9c3771f3e9a1ec4c40263d401eb
#
_cell.length_a   1.000
_cell.length_b   1.000
_cell.length_c   1.000
_cell.angle_alpha   90.00
_cell.angle_beta   90.00
_cell.angle_gamma   90.00
#
_symmetry.space_group_name_H-M   'P 1'
#
loop_
_entity.id
_entity.type
_entity.pdbx_description
1 polymer ?
#
loop_
_entity_poly.entity_id
_entity_poly.type
_entity_poly.pdbx_seq_one_letter_code
_entity_poly.pdbx_strand_id
1 'polypeptide(L)'
;VTDPHLDHLQPLHIDAFCRDVNAVEADVVLLGGDIAVARNIREILRMLDDAIAAPIHFVLGNHDYYGAGIDRTRARVAEFTRASRRPTWLPTAGVVQLTPDTALIGHGSWADGRFGDYERYDLMLNDYRLIDDFIRLDRPERLAKLNALGDEAAAYLRDVLEDAVRVSRRVILLTHVPPFMEACWHEGRISTPEFLPHFACKAVGDALVSVMR
;
A
#
# COMPACT_ATOMS: atom_id res chain seq x y z
N VAL A 1 -10.22 -5.94 -1.17
CA VAL A 1 -10.74 -4.63 -0.74
C VAL A 1 -9.61 -3.62 -0.81
N THR A 2 -9.87 -2.43 -1.33
CA THR A 2 -8.92 -1.30 -1.36
C THR A 2 -9.63 -0.05 -0.87
N ASP A 3 -8.90 0.89 -0.29
CA ASP A 3 -9.35 2.22 0.14
C ASP A 3 -10.63 2.19 1.00
N PRO A 4 -10.70 1.34 2.05
CA PRO A 4 -11.93 1.23 2.85
C PRO A 4 -12.15 2.42 3.77
N HIS A 5 -11.12 3.22 4.08
CA HIS A 5 -11.18 4.43 4.93
C HIS A 5 -12.07 4.24 6.18
N LEU A 6 -11.82 3.18 6.93
CA LEU A 6 -12.67 2.76 8.06
C LEU A 6 -12.71 3.77 9.21
N ASP A 7 -11.73 4.67 9.29
CA ASP A 7 -11.70 5.77 10.26
C ASP A 7 -12.77 6.84 10.02
N HIS A 8 -13.38 6.87 8.83
CA HIS A 8 -14.55 7.70 8.53
C HIS A 8 -15.89 7.07 8.98
N LEU A 9 -15.86 5.80 9.42
CA LEU A 9 -17.06 5.06 9.80
C LEU A 9 -17.28 5.08 11.31
N GLN A 10 -18.54 4.98 11.71
CA GLN A 10 -18.91 4.66 13.10
C GLN A 10 -18.62 3.17 13.38
N PRO A 11 -18.33 2.77 14.64
CA PRO A 11 -18.03 1.38 14.98
C PRO A 11 -19.08 0.37 14.45
N LEU A 12 -20.35 0.71 14.50
CA LEU A 12 -21.45 -0.14 13.98
C LEU A 12 -21.31 -0.42 12.47
N HIS A 13 -20.80 0.54 11.69
CA HIS A 13 -20.57 0.37 10.25
C HIS A 13 -19.31 -0.43 9.97
N ILE A 14 -18.29 -0.35 10.83
CA ILE A 14 -17.11 -1.22 10.76
C ILE A 14 -17.52 -2.67 11.04
N ASP A 15 -18.38 -2.91 12.04
CA ASP A 15 -18.94 -4.24 12.31
C ASP A 15 -19.75 -4.76 11.12
N ALA A 16 -20.52 -3.89 10.45
CA ALA A 16 -21.25 -4.26 9.23
C ALA A 16 -20.29 -4.65 8.11
N PHE A 17 -19.26 -3.84 7.86
CA PHE A 17 -18.18 -4.16 6.90
C PHE A 17 -17.54 -5.53 7.19
N CYS A 18 -17.20 -5.82 8.45
CA CYS A 18 -16.62 -7.11 8.82
C CYS A 18 -17.59 -8.27 8.56
N ARG A 19 -18.90 -8.09 8.83
CA ARG A 19 -19.91 -9.11 8.51
C ARG A 19 -20.02 -9.36 7.01
N ASP A 20 -19.99 -8.28 6.19
CA ASP A 20 -20.07 -8.39 4.73
C ASP A 20 -18.83 -9.11 4.17
N VAL A 21 -17.64 -8.81 4.71
CA VAL A 21 -16.39 -9.52 4.35
C VAL A 21 -16.49 -11.00 4.72
N ASN A 22 -16.98 -11.34 5.91
CA ASN A 22 -17.15 -12.74 6.33
C ASN A 22 -18.21 -13.48 5.49
N ALA A 23 -19.27 -12.79 5.03
CA ALA A 23 -20.32 -13.39 4.21
C ALA A 23 -19.84 -13.81 2.81
N VAL A 24 -18.68 -13.31 2.35
CA VAL A 24 -18.03 -13.77 1.11
C VAL A 24 -17.42 -15.17 1.26
N GLU A 25 -17.17 -15.63 2.51
CA GLU A 25 -16.53 -16.93 2.80
C GLU A 25 -15.17 -17.11 2.09
N ALA A 26 -14.39 -16.01 1.97
CA ALA A 26 -13.10 -16.03 1.31
C ALA A 26 -12.03 -16.77 2.15
N ASP A 27 -11.14 -17.51 1.48
CA ASP A 27 -9.98 -18.17 2.12
C ASP A 27 -8.97 -17.17 2.68
N VAL A 28 -8.89 -15.97 2.08
CA VAL A 28 -7.96 -14.90 2.47
C VAL A 28 -8.54 -13.53 2.10
N VAL A 29 -8.28 -12.53 2.93
CA VAL A 29 -8.64 -11.13 2.69
C VAL A 29 -7.40 -10.35 2.34
N LEU A 30 -7.42 -9.63 1.22
CA LEU A 30 -6.36 -8.71 0.82
C LEU A 30 -6.85 -7.26 0.99
N LEU A 31 -6.11 -6.43 1.76
CA LEU A 31 -6.41 -5.01 1.92
C LEU A 31 -5.33 -4.17 1.22
N GLY A 32 -5.73 -3.41 0.24
CA GLY A 32 -4.88 -2.65 -0.68
C GLY A 32 -4.38 -1.30 -0.16
N GLY A 33 -4.47 -1.03 1.14
CA GLY A 33 -4.05 0.26 1.72
C GLY A 33 -5.22 1.22 1.94
N ASP A 34 -4.90 2.41 2.46
CA ASP A 34 -5.87 3.44 2.86
C ASP A 34 -6.95 2.89 3.81
N ILE A 35 -6.46 2.18 4.83
CA ILE A 35 -7.32 1.50 5.81
C ILE A 35 -7.85 2.52 6.82
N ALA A 36 -6.95 3.39 7.35
CA ALA A 36 -7.28 4.43 8.31
C ALA A 36 -6.12 5.41 8.47
N VAL A 37 -6.34 6.60 9.06
CA VAL A 37 -5.23 7.51 9.39
C VAL A 37 -4.35 6.96 10.52
N ALA A 38 -3.09 7.42 10.59
CA ALA A 38 -2.05 6.89 11.49
C ALA A 38 -2.46 6.80 12.97
N ARG A 39 -3.28 7.72 13.46
CA ARG A 39 -3.76 7.71 14.86
C ARG A 39 -4.69 6.54 15.13
N ASN A 40 -5.50 6.12 14.16
CA ASN A 40 -6.57 5.14 14.30
C ASN A 40 -6.16 3.74 13.80
N ILE A 41 -5.10 3.62 13.00
CA ILE A 41 -4.73 2.38 12.28
C ILE A 41 -4.63 1.15 13.20
N ARG A 42 -4.04 1.27 14.39
CA ARG A 42 -3.94 0.14 15.34
C ARG A 42 -5.30 -0.31 15.88
N GLU A 43 -6.18 0.62 16.17
CA GLU A 43 -7.52 0.32 16.68
C GLU A 43 -8.34 -0.38 15.60
N ILE A 44 -8.32 0.15 14.38
CA ILE A 44 -9.02 -0.44 13.24
C ILE A 44 -8.48 -1.84 12.94
N LEU A 45 -7.15 -2.02 12.85
CA LEU A 45 -6.56 -3.34 12.63
C LEU A 45 -6.93 -4.34 13.72
N ARG A 46 -7.07 -3.90 14.98
CA ARG A 46 -7.56 -4.77 16.08
C ARG A 46 -9.01 -5.17 15.87
N MET A 47 -9.88 -4.24 15.50
CA MET A 47 -11.28 -4.54 15.19
C MET A 47 -11.39 -5.57 14.06
N LEU A 48 -10.57 -5.42 13.01
CA LEU A 48 -10.51 -6.39 11.91
C LEU A 48 -9.98 -7.76 12.38
N ASP A 49 -8.94 -7.79 13.21
CA ASP A 49 -8.37 -9.03 13.80
C ASP A 49 -9.40 -9.80 14.65
N ASP A 50 -10.23 -9.06 15.38
CA ASP A 50 -11.24 -9.67 16.25
C ASP A 50 -12.49 -10.14 15.46
N ALA A 51 -12.87 -9.44 14.39
CA ALA A 51 -14.16 -9.64 13.72
C ALA A 51 -14.08 -10.45 12.41
N ILE A 52 -12.98 -10.41 11.67
CA ILE A 52 -12.84 -11.14 10.40
C ILE A 52 -12.28 -12.53 10.67
N ALA A 53 -12.92 -13.56 10.09
CA ALA A 53 -12.56 -14.96 10.33
C ALA A 53 -11.32 -15.40 9.52
N ALA A 54 -11.21 -14.95 8.27
CA ALA A 54 -10.12 -15.30 7.36
C ALA A 54 -8.80 -14.58 7.71
N PRO A 55 -7.63 -15.14 7.33
CA PRO A 55 -6.37 -14.42 7.34
C PRO A 55 -6.45 -13.12 6.53
N ILE A 56 -5.83 -12.05 7.05
CA ILE A 56 -5.81 -10.73 6.42
C ILE A 56 -4.37 -10.41 6.03
N HIS A 57 -4.12 -10.20 4.75
CA HIS A 57 -2.83 -9.68 4.28
C HIS A 57 -3.03 -8.26 3.74
N PHE A 58 -2.16 -7.35 4.14
CA PHE A 58 -2.36 -5.94 3.80
C PHE A 58 -1.07 -5.20 3.49
N VAL A 59 -1.24 -4.11 2.79
CA VAL A 59 -0.24 -3.06 2.60
C VAL A 59 -0.80 -1.75 3.17
N LEU A 60 0.04 -0.74 3.34
CA LEU A 60 -0.39 0.60 3.73
C LEU A 60 -0.49 1.48 2.48
N GLY A 61 -1.48 2.37 2.46
CA GLY A 61 -1.60 3.46 1.52
C GLY A 61 -1.11 4.79 2.11
N ASN A 62 -1.20 5.87 1.35
CA ASN A 62 -0.73 7.18 1.78
C ASN A 62 -1.56 7.76 2.94
N HIS A 63 -2.86 7.53 2.99
CA HIS A 63 -3.71 8.01 4.09
C HIS A 63 -3.37 7.36 5.43
N ASP A 64 -2.85 6.13 5.44
CA ASP A 64 -2.46 5.44 6.66
C ASP A 64 -1.33 6.16 7.42
N TYR A 65 -0.64 7.11 6.78
CA TYR A 65 0.42 7.94 7.37
C TYR A 65 -0.06 9.33 7.81
N TYR A 66 -1.29 9.75 7.49
CA TYR A 66 -1.78 11.08 7.84
C TYR A 66 -1.75 11.34 9.35
N GLY A 67 -1.15 12.47 9.74
CA GLY A 67 -0.97 12.89 11.13
C GLY A 67 0.22 12.24 11.84
N ALA A 68 1.15 11.60 11.09
CA ALA A 68 2.40 11.05 11.62
C ALA A 68 3.50 10.95 10.56
N GLY A 69 4.69 10.53 10.99
CA GLY A 69 5.79 10.18 10.09
C GLY A 69 5.71 8.74 9.58
N ILE A 70 6.31 8.52 8.40
CA ILE A 70 6.30 7.22 7.70
C ILE A 70 6.92 6.12 8.55
N ASP A 71 8.15 6.30 9.02
CA ASP A 71 8.87 5.29 9.80
C ASP A 71 8.17 4.97 11.12
N ARG A 72 7.63 6.00 11.78
CA ARG A 72 6.88 5.83 13.04
C ARG A 72 5.62 4.99 12.82
N THR A 73 4.88 5.24 11.76
CA THR A 73 3.66 4.47 11.43
C THR A 73 4.00 3.04 11.07
N ARG A 74 5.01 2.82 10.21
CA ARG A 74 5.51 1.50 9.85
C ARG A 74 5.95 0.69 11.08
N ALA A 75 6.71 1.29 11.98
CA ALA A 75 7.15 0.63 13.22
C ALA A 75 5.97 0.21 14.10
N ARG A 76 4.95 1.07 14.26
CA ARG A 76 3.74 0.76 15.05
C ARG A 76 2.90 -0.35 14.44
N VAL A 77 2.78 -0.39 13.10
CA VAL A 77 2.07 -1.46 12.39
C VAL A 77 2.83 -2.77 12.48
N ALA A 78 4.15 -2.75 12.29
CA ALA A 78 5.00 -3.95 12.44
C ALA A 78 4.97 -4.51 13.87
N GLU A 79 4.94 -3.66 14.89
CA GLU A 79 4.77 -4.09 16.29
C GLU A 79 3.42 -4.76 16.51
N PHE A 80 2.35 -4.16 16.01
CA PHE A 80 1.00 -4.71 16.13
C PHE A 80 0.89 -6.08 15.46
N THR A 81 1.35 -6.21 14.23
CA THR A 81 1.17 -7.45 13.44
C THR A 81 1.97 -8.63 13.98
N ARG A 82 3.07 -8.40 14.71
CA ARG A 82 3.79 -9.50 15.41
C ARG A 82 2.95 -10.20 16.48
N ALA A 83 1.97 -9.51 17.05
CA ALA A 83 1.11 -10.03 18.11
C ALA A 83 -0.32 -10.34 17.63
N SER A 84 -0.67 -9.97 16.40
CA SER A 84 -1.99 -10.21 15.82
C SER A 84 -2.15 -11.67 15.37
N ARG A 85 -3.40 -12.11 15.26
CA ARG A 85 -3.73 -13.48 14.82
C ARG A 85 -3.92 -13.60 13.33
N ARG A 86 -4.55 -12.60 12.71
CA ARG A 86 -4.96 -12.61 11.31
C ARG A 86 -4.29 -11.55 10.44
N PRO A 87 -4.14 -10.28 10.89
CA PRO A 87 -3.48 -9.26 10.11
C PRO A 87 -1.98 -9.54 9.94
N THR A 88 -1.54 -9.61 8.70
CA THR A 88 -0.13 -9.73 8.30
C THR A 88 0.21 -8.55 7.39
N TRP A 89 1.16 -7.72 7.82
CA TRP A 89 1.66 -6.63 7.00
C TRP A 89 2.73 -7.16 6.05
N LEU A 90 2.43 -7.17 4.74
CA LEU A 90 3.24 -7.85 3.73
C LEU A 90 4.69 -7.38 3.65
N PRO A 91 5.04 -6.07 3.83
CA PRO A 91 6.44 -5.66 3.83
C PRO A 91 7.32 -6.31 4.90
N THR A 92 6.74 -6.88 5.96
CA THR A 92 7.49 -7.62 6.98
C THR A 92 7.41 -9.14 6.85
N ALA A 93 6.53 -9.63 5.98
CA ALA A 93 6.28 -11.06 5.79
C ALA A 93 7.14 -11.67 4.67
N GLY A 94 7.61 -10.85 3.73
CA GLY A 94 8.29 -11.34 2.54
C GLY A 94 7.35 -12.14 1.64
N VAL A 95 7.72 -13.37 1.30
CA VAL A 95 6.89 -14.28 0.50
C VAL A 95 5.91 -15.05 1.38
N VAL A 96 4.62 -14.88 1.12
CA VAL A 96 3.54 -15.62 1.80
C VAL A 96 3.01 -16.70 0.85
N GLN A 97 3.09 -17.96 1.25
CA GLN A 97 2.57 -19.07 0.46
C GLN A 97 1.06 -19.22 0.69
N LEU A 98 0.24 -18.92 -0.32
CA LEU A 98 -1.23 -19.07 -0.26
C LEU A 98 -1.67 -20.50 -0.62
N THR A 99 -1.05 -21.08 -1.64
CA THR A 99 -1.27 -22.46 -2.08
C THR A 99 0.08 -23.07 -2.49
N PRO A 100 0.21 -24.38 -2.72
CA PRO A 100 1.48 -24.96 -3.19
C PRO A 100 2.06 -24.29 -4.44
N ASP A 101 1.22 -23.68 -5.28
CA ASP A 101 1.61 -23.06 -6.55
C ASP A 101 1.51 -21.53 -6.58
N THR A 102 1.01 -20.89 -5.53
CA THR A 102 0.71 -19.47 -5.52
C THR A 102 1.29 -18.76 -4.32
N ALA A 103 2.18 -17.82 -4.56
CA ALA A 103 2.72 -16.90 -3.54
C ALA A 103 2.02 -15.54 -3.58
N LEU A 104 1.98 -14.88 -2.44
CA LEU A 104 1.58 -13.49 -2.28
C LEU A 104 2.78 -12.69 -1.76
N ILE A 105 3.04 -11.57 -2.40
CA ILE A 105 3.99 -10.56 -1.95
C ILE A 105 3.30 -9.19 -1.96
N GLY A 106 3.83 -8.21 -1.25
CA GLY A 106 3.24 -6.87 -1.32
C GLY A 106 4.03 -5.78 -0.64
N HIS A 107 3.83 -4.57 -1.13
CA HIS A 107 4.33 -3.32 -0.58
C HIS A 107 3.36 -2.21 -0.97
N GLY A 108 3.09 -1.23 -0.08
CA GLY A 108 2.23 -0.07 -0.43
C GLY A 108 2.74 0.69 -1.65
N SER A 109 4.03 0.60 -1.90
CA SER A 109 4.72 1.42 -2.89
C SER A 109 4.66 2.91 -2.51
N TRP A 110 5.03 3.79 -3.39
CA TRP A 110 4.86 5.24 -3.27
C TRP A 110 4.95 5.85 -4.66
N ALA A 111 4.10 6.84 -4.96
CA ALA A 111 4.22 7.60 -6.19
C ALA A 111 5.58 8.31 -6.25
N ASP A 112 6.34 8.07 -7.32
CA ASP A 112 7.76 8.40 -7.35
C ASP A 112 8.12 9.65 -8.18
N GLY A 113 7.13 10.37 -8.69
CA GLY A 113 7.34 11.59 -9.45
C GLY A 113 7.89 11.39 -10.87
N ARG A 114 8.12 10.14 -11.34
CA ARG A 114 8.81 9.83 -12.59
C ARG A 114 7.90 9.62 -13.79
N PHE A 115 6.61 9.43 -13.57
CA PHE A 115 5.61 9.46 -14.63
C PHE A 115 5.04 10.87 -14.79
N GLY A 116 4.56 11.22 -15.98
CA GLY A 116 3.96 12.51 -16.23
C GLY A 116 4.95 13.67 -16.25
N ASP A 117 4.56 14.84 -15.75
CA ASP A 117 5.37 16.06 -15.79
C ASP A 117 5.34 16.80 -14.46
N TYR A 118 6.11 16.29 -13.48
CA TYR A 118 6.21 16.87 -12.14
C TYR A 118 6.69 18.33 -12.17
N GLU A 119 7.62 18.66 -13.07
CA GLU A 119 8.21 20.00 -13.14
C GLU A 119 7.27 21.06 -13.69
N ARG A 120 6.32 20.66 -14.52
CA ARG A 120 5.37 21.60 -15.15
C ARG A 120 4.23 21.97 -14.22
N TYR A 121 3.74 21.02 -13.41
CA TYR A 121 2.54 21.19 -12.60
C TYR A 121 2.86 21.25 -11.11
N ASP A 122 2.38 22.28 -10.41
CA ASP A 122 2.55 22.42 -8.97
C ASP A 122 1.29 21.93 -8.24
N LEU A 123 1.15 20.62 -8.19
CA LEU A 123 0.03 19.98 -7.49
C LEU A 123 0.35 19.81 -6.00
N MET A 124 -0.50 20.36 -5.14
CA MET A 124 -0.36 20.25 -3.68
C MET A 124 -1.40 19.29 -3.10
N LEU A 125 -0.98 18.04 -2.88
CA LEU A 125 -1.82 17.02 -2.25
C LEU A 125 -1.88 17.16 -0.73
N ASN A 126 -2.88 16.53 -0.12
CA ASN A 126 -2.98 16.40 1.33
C ASN A 126 -1.80 15.63 1.93
N ASP A 127 -1.21 14.68 1.23
CA ASP A 127 0.00 13.96 1.61
C ASP A 127 1.12 14.92 2.05
N TYR A 128 1.33 15.99 1.30
CA TYR A 128 2.38 16.97 1.54
C TYR A 128 2.09 17.93 2.70
N ARG A 129 0.86 17.89 3.22
CA ARG A 129 0.38 18.70 4.34
C ARG A 129 0.14 17.90 5.61
N LEU A 130 -0.12 16.61 5.47
CA LEU A 130 -0.60 15.77 6.57
C LEU A 130 0.38 14.66 6.97
N ILE A 131 1.42 14.39 6.18
CA ILE A 131 2.47 13.42 6.52
C ILE A 131 3.71 14.19 6.98
N ASP A 132 4.18 13.92 8.20
CA ASP A 132 5.27 14.68 8.85
C ASP A 132 6.53 14.75 7.97
N ASP A 133 6.83 13.70 7.22
CA ASP A 133 7.99 13.58 6.33
C ASP A 133 7.97 14.53 5.12
N PHE A 134 6.80 15.08 4.77
CA PHE A 134 6.64 16.01 3.65
C PHE A 134 6.37 17.45 4.09
N ILE A 135 5.94 17.65 5.35
CA ILE A 135 5.68 18.99 5.89
C ILE A 135 6.96 19.81 5.82
N ARG A 136 6.86 21.00 5.21
CA ARG A 136 7.97 21.96 5.04
C ARG A 136 9.01 21.62 3.96
N LEU A 137 8.86 20.51 3.23
CA LEU A 137 9.71 20.28 2.07
C LEU A 137 9.34 21.25 0.94
N ASP A 138 10.33 21.86 0.35
CA ASP A 138 10.16 22.56 -0.91
C ASP A 138 9.92 21.55 -2.05
N ARG A 139 9.67 22.02 -3.25
CA ARG A 139 9.31 21.19 -4.37
C ARG A 139 10.42 20.24 -4.82
N PRO A 140 11.71 20.68 -4.97
CA PRO A 140 12.84 19.77 -5.23
C PRO A 140 13.05 18.74 -4.13
N GLU A 141 13.00 19.13 -2.86
CA GLU A 141 13.13 18.25 -1.70
C GLU A 141 12.02 17.19 -1.68
N ARG A 142 10.78 17.60 -2.01
CA ARG A 142 9.64 16.69 -2.13
C ARG A 142 9.85 15.67 -3.23
N LEU A 143 10.29 16.09 -4.42
CA LEU A 143 10.60 15.16 -5.51
C LEU A 143 11.69 14.17 -5.11
N ALA A 144 12.74 14.62 -4.46
CA ALA A 144 13.82 13.75 -3.96
C ALA A 144 13.27 12.73 -2.95
N LYS A 145 12.37 13.13 -2.04
CA LYS A 145 11.72 12.22 -1.08
C LYS A 145 10.82 11.21 -1.80
N LEU A 146 10.01 11.64 -2.78
CA LEU A 146 9.17 10.75 -3.59
C LEU A 146 10.03 9.71 -4.32
N ASN A 147 11.11 10.15 -4.98
CA ASN A 147 12.04 9.25 -5.66
C ASN A 147 12.62 8.22 -4.68
N ALA A 148 13.08 8.65 -3.50
CA ALA A 148 13.67 7.76 -2.49
C ALA A 148 12.70 6.69 -2.01
N LEU A 149 11.43 7.05 -1.77
CA LEU A 149 10.39 6.10 -1.35
C LEU A 149 10.03 5.12 -2.47
N GLY A 150 10.00 5.58 -3.73
CA GLY A 150 9.79 4.71 -4.88
C GLY A 150 10.94 3.73 -5.08
N ASP A 151 12.20 4.19 -4.93
CA ASP A 151 13.39 3.36 -5.03
C ASP A 151 13.47 2.32 -3.91
N GLU A 152 13.10 2.68 -2.67
CA GLU A 152 12.99 1.76 -1.54
C GLU A 152 11.98 0.63 -1.84
N ALA A 153 10.78 1.00 -2.31
CA ALA A 153 9.75 0.04 -2.66
C ALA A 153 10.18 -0.88 -3.82
N ALA A 154 10.85 -0.32 -4.83
CA ALA A 154 11.35 -1.06 -5.98
C ALA A 154 12.44 -2.06 -5.60
N ALA A 155 13.37 -1.68 -4.73
CA ALA A 155 14.42 -2.57 -4.23
C ALA A 155 13.82 -3.74 -3.46
N TYR A 156 12.92 -3.46 -2.49
CA TYR A 156 12.24 -4.49 -1.73
C TYR A 156 11.45 -5.46 -2.63
N LEU A 157 10.61 -4.93 -3.54
CA LEU A 157 9.77 -5.76 -4.39
C LEU A 157 10.57 -6.58 -5.40
N ARG A 158 11.72 -6.09 -5.88
CA ARG A 158 12.62 -6.87 -6.72
C ARG A 158 13.11 -8.12 -5.99
N ASP A 159 13.66 -7.94 -4.78
CA ASP A 159 14.25 -9.03 -4.00
C ASP A 159 13.18 -10.09 -3.64
N VAL A 160 12.01 -9.63 -3.15
CA VAL A 160 10.93 -10.53 -2.75
C VAL A 160 10.28 -11.22 -3.95
N LEU A 161 10.17 -10.55 -5.11
CA LEU A 161 9.64 -11.17 -6.33
C LEU A 161 10.61 -12.25 -6.86
N GLU A 162 11.93 -12.00 -6.85
CA GLU A 162 12.91 -13.01 -7.21
C GLU A 162 12.78 -14.28 -6.34
N ASP A 163 12.56 -14.12 -5.04
CA ASP A 163 12.33 -15.24 -4.15
C ASP A 163 10.99 -15.94 -4.43
N ALA A 164 9.93 -15.17 -4.67
CA ALA A 164 8.60 -15.71 -4.93
C ALA A 164 8.54 -16.56 -6.21
N VAL A 165 9.18 -16.12 -7.30
CA VAL A 165 9.19 -16.87 -8.59
C VAL A 165 10.04 -18.13 -8.54
N ARG A 166 10.98 -18.26 -7.57
CA ARG A 166 11.73 -19.50 -7.36
C ARG A 166 10.89 -20.60 -6.71
N VAL A 167 9.91 -20.21 -5.88
CA VAL A 167 9.14 -21.14 -5.04
C VAL A 167 7.70 -21.35 -5.50
N SER A 168 7.19 -20.53 -6.42
CA SER A 168 5.80 -20.58 -6.86
C SER A 168 5.65 -20.30 -8.35
N ARG A 169 4.70 -21.00 -8.98
CA ARG A 169 4.38 -20.79 -10.40
C ARG A 169 3.59 -19.52 -10.67
N ARG A 170 2.87 -19.05 -9.65
CA ARG A 170 2.04 -17.83 -9.70
C ARG A 170 2.41 -16.93 -8.54
N VAL A 171 2.50 -15.65 -8.82
CA VAL A 171 2.74 -14.63 -7.81
C VAL A 171 1.63 -13.60 -7.89
N ILE A 172 0.98 -13.37 -6.76
CA ILE A 172 0.06 -12.24 -6.57
C ILE A 172 0.88 -11.13 -5.93
N LEU A 173 0.90 -9.96 -6.57
CA LEU A 173 1.50 -8.75 -6.02
C LEU A 173 0.40 -7.81 -5.57
N LEU A 174 0.40 -7.46 -4.28
CA LEU A 174 -0.48 -6.45 -3.72
C LEU A 174 0.28 -5.12 -3.57
N THR A 175 -0.19 -4.08 -4.25
CA THR A 175 0.32 -2.71 -4.09
C THR A 175 -0.85 -1.74 -3.86
N HIS A 176 -0.60 -0.62 -3.18
CA HIS A 176 -1.53 0.50 -3.12
C HIS A 176 -1.32 1.42 -4.33
N VAL A 177 -0.10 1.90 -4.52
CA VAL A 177 0.24 2.74 -5.67
C VAL A 177 0.54 1.85 -6.89
N PRO A 178 -0.14 2.06 -8.03
CA PRO A 178 0.05 1.26 -9.24
C PRO A 178 1.47 1.43 -9.81
N PRO A 179 2.10 0.31 -10.25
CA PRO A 179 3.46 0.33 -10.79
C PRO A 179 3.54 0.75 -12.28
N PHE A 180 2.39 0.86 -12.95
CA PHE A 180 2.31 1.18 -14.37
C PHE A 180 1.33 2.32 -14.62
N MET A 181 1.68 3.20 -15.53
CA MET A 181 0.83 4.32 -15.94
C MET A 181 -0.54 3.82 -16.44
N GLU A 182 -0.55 2.72 -17.17
CA GLU A 182 -1.75 2.10 -17.74
C GLU A 182 -2.72 1.57 -16.67
N ALA A 183 -2.25 1.34 -15.46
CA ALA A 183 -3.07 0.93 -14.33
C ALA A 183 -3.54 2.11 -13.46
N CYS A 184 -3.06 3.34 -13.73
CA CYS A 184 -3.41 4.53 -12.99
C CYS A 184 -4.68 5.19 -13.58
N TRP A 185 -5.84 4.59 -13.27
CA TRP A 185 -7.13 5.04 -13.80
C TRP A 185 -7.85 5.98 -12.84
N HIS A 186 -8.45 7.03 -13.43
CA HIS A 186 -9.33 7.95 -12.73
C HIS A 186 -10.49 8.34 -13.66
N GLU A 187 -11.72 8.24 -13.20
CA GLU A 187 -12.94 8.58 -13.99
C GLU A 187 -13.00 7.91 -15.37
N GLY A 188 -12.61 6.64 -15.44
CA GLY A 188 -12.70 5.83 -16.67
C GLY A 188 -11.61 6.10 -17.73
N ARG A 189 -10.54 6.82 -17.37
CA ARG A 189 -9.38 7.09 -18.23
C ARG A 189 -8.08 7.03 -17.44
N ILE A 190 -6.95 6.87 -18.13
CA ILE A 190 -5.63 6.99 -17.51
C ILE A 190 -5.44 8.42 -16.99
N SER A 191 -4.88 8.54 -15.80
CA SER A 191 -4.57 9.83 -15.17
C SER A 191 -3.74 10.74 -16.07
N THR A 192 -3.98 12.04 -16.00
CA THR A 192 -3.28 13.03 -16.84
C THR A 192 -1.82 13.20 -16.41
N PRO A 193 -0.94 13.76 -17.28
CA PRO A 193 0.45 14.04 -16.92
C PRO A 193 0.64 14.91 -15.66
N GLU A 194 -0.36 15.67 -15.27
CA GLU A 194 -0.39 16.47 -14.04
C GLU A 194 -0.47 15.57 -12.80
N PHE A 195 -1.30 14.52 -12.82
CA PHE A 195 -1.58 13.65 -11.68
C PHE A 195 -0.66 12.42 -11.60
N LEU A 196 -0.21 11.90 -12.75
CA LEU A 196 0.63 10.70 -12.82
C LEU A 196 1.85 10.72 -11.89
N PRO A 197 2.57 11.86 -11.69
CA PRO A 197 3.71 11.92 -10.79
C PRO A 197 3.37 11.57 -9.33
N HIS A 198 2.10 11.73 -8.97
CA HIS A 198 1.60 11.62 -7.61
C HIS A 198 0.78 10.35 -7.35
N PHE A 199 0.51 9.54 -8.38
CA PHE A 199 -0.38 8.39 -8.27
C PHE A 199 0.18 7.10 -8.89
N ALA A 200 1.40 7.10 -9.42
CA ALA A 200 2.03 5.90 -9.97
C ALA A 200 3.52 5.83 -9.65
N CYS A 201 4.08 4.62 -9.55
CA CYS A 201 5.47 4.37 -9.22
C CYS A 201 6.21 3.68 -10.37
N LYS A 202 6.97 4.46 -11.15
CA LYS A 202 7.75 3.95 -12.27
C LYS A 202 8.86 2.99 -11.83
N ALA A 203 9.57 3.32 -10.74
CA ALA A 203 10.68 2.50 -10.24
C ALA A 203 10.24 1.07 -9.92
N VAL A 204 9.06 0.90 -9.30
CA VAL A 204 8.49 -0.43 -9.05
C VAL A 204 8.15 -1.13 -10.35
N GLY A 205 7.51 -0.47 -11.31
CA GLY A 205 7.19 -1.05 -12.61
C GLY A 205 8.44 -1.57 -13.34
N ASP A 206 9.50 -0.75 -13.39
CA ASP A 206 10.77 -1.12 -14.00
C ASP A 206 11.42 -2.33 -13.30
N ALA A 207 11.38 -2.37 -11.96
CA ALA A 207 11.89 -3.49 -11.16
C ALA A 207 11.13 -4.80 -11.46
N LEU A 208 9.79 -4.76 -11.48
CA LEU A 208 8.95 -5.93 -11.78
C LEU A 208 9.24 -6.48 -13.18
N VAL A 209 9.31 -5.59 -14.19
CA VAL A 209 9.63 -5.99 -15.58
C VAL A 209 11.02 -6.60 -15.67
N SER A 210 11.99 -6.11 -14.89
CA SER A 210 13.38 -6.63 -14.93
C SER A 210 13.49 -8.07 -14.42
N VAL A 211 12.68 -8.44 -13.41
CA VAL A 211 12.66 -9.80 -12.84
C VAL A 211 11.90 -10.78 -13.72
N MET A 212 10.88 -10.31 -14.44
CA MET A 212 9.99 -11.17 -15.26
C MET A 212 10.48 -11.42 -16.69
N ARG A 213 11.60 -10.81 -17.09
CA ARG A 213 12.26 -11.04 -18.39
C ARG A 213 13.27 -12.18 -18.33
#